data_cc0bb3a1f239327d151fa62a52c7f940
#
_entry.id   cc0bb3a1f239327d151fa62a52c7f940
#
_cell.length_a   1.000
_cell.length_b   1.000
_cell.length_c   1.000
_cell.angle_alpha   90.00
_cell.angle_beta   90.00
_cell.angle_gamma   90.00
#
_symmetry.space_group_name_H-M   'P 1'
#
loop_
_entity.id
_entity.type
_entity.pdbx_description
1 polymer ?
#
loop_
_entity_poly.entity_id
_entity_poly.type
_entity_poly.pdbx_seq_one_letter_code
_entity_poly.pdbx_strand_id
1 'polypeptide(L)'
;MTTTTAISRCRLVLAIAGVVLAAGCGKPPEIGRTQIKAKGNSDLQAYLLGHKPDLDQFRLRGPFAVTVKNDVEIPFAPGETFEADLYLAAQAEKAPLVIILHGLEASKELHAFQATHLASWGMHCLALQLPNMGPWVANGKTLARIVQAINRRPEIIDSRVDANKIILAGHSYGGAAVTVALAEGAPATGGILLDPAVGERDFPKILPKINKPILLLGADVHVSAARNRDYFYRFMRSGIAEISIKDAAHEDAQFPSNVGIATEELQITFASALAAAAFSLAAAGNFDYAWNSFREGSAYNRFISARKK
;
A
#
# COMPACT_ATOMS: atom_id res chain seq x y z
N MET A 1 -0.10 -36.28 25.16
CA MET A 1 0.67 -35.46 24.19
C MET A 1 -0.11 -35.48 22.89
N THR A 2 -0.95 -34.46 22.69
CA THR A 2 -1.79 -34.33 21.51
C THR A 2 -1.34 -33.04 20.79
N THR A 3 -0.65 -33.21 19.67
CA THR A 3 -0.22 -32.16 18.77
C THR A 3 -1.43 -31.64 17.99
N THR A 4 -1.88 -30.42 18.32
CA THR A 4 -2.93 -29.73 17.58
C THR A 4 -2.30 -29.04 16.38
N THR A 5 -2.52 -29.60 15.20
CA THR A 5 -2.13 -29.01 13.93
C THR A 5 -3.10 -27.87 13.63
N ALA A 6 -2.61 -26.63 13.59
CA ALA A 6 -3.38 -25.48 13.15
C ALA A 6 -3.65 -25.58 11.65
N ILE A 7 -4.90 -25.91 11.28
CA ILE A 7 -5.36 -25.88 9.89
C ILE A 7 -5.74 -24.42 9.57
N SER A 8 -4.91 -23.77 8.78
CA SER A 8 -5.21 -22.46 8.16
C SER A 8 -6.49 -22.58 7.34
N ARG A 9 -7.55 -21.91 7.77
CA ARG A 9 -8.83 -21.86 7.05
C ARG A 9 -8.73 -20.85 5.90
N CYS A 10 -8.34 -21.33 4.72
CA CYS A 10 -8.54 -20.59 3.48
C CYS A 10 -10.04 -20.51 3.21
N ARG A 11 -10.65 -19.33 3.30
CA ARG A 11 -12.08 -19.15 2.99
C ARG A 11 -12.25 -19.11 1.47
N LEU A 12 -13.09 -20.02 0.97
CA LEU A 12 -13.53 -20.10 -0.42
C LEU A 12 -14.54 -18.96 -0.69
N VAL A 13 -14.24 -18.07 -1.62
CA VAL A 13 -15.18 -17.06 -2.12
C VAL A 13 -15.75 -17.57 -3.43
N LEU A 14 -17.07 -17.74 -3.49
CA LEU A 14 -17.78 -18.13 -4.71
C LEU A 14 -18.01 -16.88 -5.58
N ALA A 15 -17.46 -16.87 -6.77
CA ALA A 15 -17.74 -15.85 -7.77
C ALA A 15 -18.93 -16.25 -8.65
N ILE A 16 -19.87 -15.33 -8.84
CA ILE A 16 -20.94 -15.44 -9.84
C ILE A 16 -20.35 -15.00 -11.17
N ALA A 17 -19.82 -15.91 -11.90
CA ALA A 17 -19.50 -16.01 -13.33
C ALA A 17 -18.34 -17.01 -13.52
N GLY A 18 -18.56 -18.28 -13.18
CA GLY A 18 -17.86 -19.42 -13.79
C GLY A 18 -16.32 -19.52 -13.61
N VAL A 19 -15.66 -18.75 -12.74
CA VAL A 19 -14.23 -18.89 -12.47
C VAL A 19 -14.02 -19.07 -10.97
N VAL A 20 -13.67 -20.28 -10.57
CA VAL A 20 -13.23 -20.58 -9.20
C VAL A 20 -11.81 -20.07 -9.05
N LEU A 21 -11.63 -18.95 -8.34
CA LEU A 21 -10.33 -18.44 -7.94
C LEU A 21 -9.87 -19.19 -6.68
N ALA A 22 -9.07 -20.22 -6.84
CA ALA A 22 -8.31 -20.78 -5.74
C ALA A 22 -7.14 -19.79 -5.43
N ALA A 23 -7.25 -19.03 -4.36
CA ALA A 23 -6.12 -18.29 -3.82
C ALA A 23 -5.07 -19.32 -3.35
N GLY A 24 -4.06 -19.58 -4.17
CA GLY A 24 -2.94 -20.41 -3.79
C GLY A 24 -2.09 -19.67 -2.78
N CYS A 25 -1.99 -20.19 -1.56
CA CYS A 25 -1.00 -19.75 -0.57
C CYS A 25 0.41 -20.16 -1.05
N GLY A 26 0.93 -19.48 -2.07
CA GLY A 26 2.34 -19.59 -2.46
C GLY A 26 3.22 -19.00 -1.36
N LYS A 27 4.36 -19.62 -1.06
CA LYS A 27 5.36 -18.98 -0.20
C LYS A 27 5.78 -17.66 -0.87
N PRO A 28 5.89 -16.55 -0.11
CA PRO A 28 6.43 -15.33 -0.67
C PRO A 28 7.85 -15.60 -1.19
N PRO A 29 8.27 -14.93 -2.29
CA PRO A 29 9.58 -15.15 -2.86
C PRO A 29 10.68 -14.81 -1.85
N GLU A 30 11.76 -15.57 -1.90
CA GLU A 30 12.96 -15.28 -1.14
C GLU A 30 13.75 -14.18 -1.86
N ILE A 31 13.43 -12.93 -1.58
CA ILE A 31 14.26 -11.79 -2.01
C ILE A 31 15.42 -11.60 -1.04
N GLY A 32 16.59 -11.26 -1.59
CA GLY A 32 17.79 -10.94 -0.80
C GLY A 32 17.54 -9.79 0.18
N ARG A 33 18.35 -9.69 1.23
CA ARG A 33 18.34 -8.56 2.17
C ARG A 33 19.38 -7.53 1.79
N THR A 34 19.07 -6.26 1.97
CA THR A 34 20.04 -5.17 1.80
C THR A 34 21.24 -5.32 2.73
N GLN A 35 22.40 -4.80 2.31
CA GLN A 35 23.60 -4.70 3.14
C GLN A 35 23.61 -3.43 4.01
N ILE A 36 22.62 -2.56 3.88
CA ILE A 36 22.46 -1.37 4.72
C ILE A 36 22.31 -1.80 6.17
N LYS A 37 23.11 -1.21 7.05
CA LYS A 37 23.01 -1.41 8.50
C LYS A 37 22.44 -0.15 9.11
N ALA A 38 21.25 -0.27 9.73
CA ALA A 38 20.61 0.81 10.46
C ALA A 38 20.18 0.31 11.84
N LYS A 39 20.43 1.11 12.87
CA LYS A 39 19.99 0.80 14.26
C LYS A 39 18.54 1.20 14.49
N GLY A 40 18.04 2.16 13.75
CA GLY A 40 16.67 2.66 13.81
C GLY A 40 16.30 3.47 12.56
N ASN A 41 15.08 4.01 12.54
CA ASN A 41 14.55 4.74 11.39
C ASN A 41 15.35 5.99 11.04
N SER A 42 15.89 6.71 12.02
CA SER A 42 16.69 7.91 11.78
C SER A 42 17.98 7.58 11.02
N ASP A 43 18.66 6.49 11.39
CA ASP A 43 19.87 6.03 10.70
C ASP A 43 19.56 5.63 9.25
N LEU A 44 18.46 4.87 9.05
CA LEU A 44 18.03 4.45 7.72
C LEU A 44 17.69 5.66 6.84
N GLN A 45 16.94 6.61 7.38
CA GLN A 45 16.56 7.83 6.66
C GLN A 45 17.81 8.66 6.30
N ALA A 46 18.73 8.85 7.23
CA ALA A 46 19.99 9.57 6.98
C ALA A 46 20.81 8.87 5.89
N TYR A 47 20.91 7.54 5.92
CA TYR A 47 21.59 6.77 4.87
C TYR A 47 20.96 7.00 3.51
N LEU A 48 19.63 6.76 3.38
CA LEU A 48 18.92 6.84 2.10
C LEU A 48 18.96 8.26 1.51
N LEU A 49 18.76 9.29 2.34
CA LEU A 49 18.78 10.68 1.88
C LEU A 49 20.21 11.19 1.59
N GLY A 50 21.22 10.57 2.18
CA GLY A 50 22.64 10.88 1.91
C GLY A 50 23.19 10.23 0.63
N HIS A 51 22.44 9.35 0.00
CA HIS A 51 22.83 8.65 -1.22
C HIS A 51 21.89 9.00 -2.39
N LYS A 52 22.38 8.74 -3.60
CA LYS A 52 21.54 8.89 -4.80
C LYS A 52 20.31 7.98 -4.70
N PRO A 53 19.09 8.50 -4.92
CA PRO A 53 17.90 7.70 -4.94
C PRO A 53 17.96 6.59 -6.01
N ASP A 54 17.75 5.34 -5.60
CA ASP A 54 17.78 4.19 -6.49
C ASP A 54 16.67 3.20 -6.11
N LEU A 55 15.79 2.88 -7.07
CA LEU A 55 14.69 1.94 -6.85
C LEU A 55 15.19 0.50 -6.60
N ASP A 56 16.32 0.11 -7.18
CA ASP A 56 16.87 -1.24 -7.03
C ASP A 56 17.24 -1.56 -5.57
N GLN A 57 17.55 -0.55 -4.76
CA GLN A 57 17.73 -0.76 -3.32
C GLN A 57 16.47 -1.31 -2.66
N PHE A 58 15.30 -0.83 -3.08
CA PHE A 58 14.01 -1.28 -2.55
C PHE A 58 13.54 -2.62 -3.11
N ARG A 59 14.24 -3.24 -4.06
CA ARG A 59 13.96 -4.61 -4.50
C ARG A 59 14.41 -5.65 -3.47
N LEU A 60 15.33 -5.29 -2.61
CA LEU A 60 15.80 -6.11 -1.51
C LEU A 60 14.94 -5.90 -0.26
N ARG A 61 14.89 -6.87 0.63
CA ARG A 61 14.35 -6.64 1.98
C ARG A 61 15.20 -5.60 2.70
N GLY A 62 14.54 -4.71 3.39
CA GLY A 62 15.18 -3.70 4.22
C GLY A 62 15.94 -4.31 5.41
N PRO A 63 16.65 -3.46 6.19
CA PRO A 63 17.52 -3.92 7.26
C PRO A 63 16.79 -4.44 8.50
N PHE A 64 15.51 -4.13 8.68
CA PHE A 64 14.79 -4.45 9.92
C PHE A 64 14.13 -5.84 9.90
N ALA A 65 14.10 -6.48 11.07
CA ALA A 65 13.26 -7.66 11.29
C ALA A 65 11.79 -7.25 11.36
N VAL A 66 10.88 -8.15 10.99
CA VAL A 66 9.44 -7.90 10.98
C VAL A 66 8.74 -8.84 11.93
N THR A 67 7.90 -8.28 12.80
CA THR A 67 6.95 -9.04 13.62
C THR A 67 5.58 -8.96 12.97
N VAL A 68 4.94 -10.10 12.78
CA VAL A 68 3.60 -10.19 12.17
C VAL A 68 2.58 -10.63 13.21
N LYS A 69 1.42 -9.97 13.23
CA LYS A 69 0.24 -10.35 14.01
C LYS A 69 -0.94 -10.39 13.06
N ASN A 70 -1.47 -11.57 12.81
CA ASN A 70 -2.60 -11.76 11.88
C ASN A 70 -3.93 -11.69 12.62
N ASP A 71 -4.99 -11.35 11.89
CA ASP A 71 -6.39 -11.37 12.33
C ASP A 71 -6.63 -10.61 13.63
N VAL A 72 -6.03 -9.42 13.74
CA VAL A 72 -6.19 -8.57 14.92
C VAL A 72 -7.44 -7.72 14.79
N GLU A 73 -8.35 -7.83 15.75
CA GLU A 73 -9.47 -6.91 15.89
C GLU A 73 -9.05 -5.67 16.68
N ILE A 74 -9.18 -4.50 16.08
CA ILE A 74 -8.73 -3.23 16.64
C ILE A 74 -9.93 -2.31 16.87
N PRO A 75 -10.21 -1.89 18.11
CA PRO A 75 -11.29 -0.96 18.41
C PRO A 75 -10.91 0.47 18.01
N PHE A 76 -11.75 1.13 17.22
CA PHE A 76 -11.52 2.52 16.79
C PHE A 76 -12.62 3.51 17.22
N ALA A 77 -13.81 3.00 17.55
CA ALA A 77 -14.91 3.78 18.12
C ALA A 77 -15.72 2.91 19.10
N PRO A 78 -16.57 3.48 19.94
CA PRO A 78 -17.41 2.71 20.86
C PRO A 78 -18.27 1.67 20.12
N GLY A 79 -18.02 0.39 20.41
CA GLY A 79 -18.72 -0.74 19.78
C GLY A 79 -18.33 -1.03 18.32
N GLU A 80 -17.30 -0.36 17.78
CA GLU A 80 -16.82 -0.57 16.41
C GLU A 80 -15.36 -1.05 16.42
N THR A 81 -15.13 -2.16 15.72
CA THR A 81 -13.79 -2.72 15.47
C THR A 81 -13.52 -2.83 13.98
N PHE A 82 -12.27 -2.94 13.61
CA PHE A 82 -11.84 -3.39 12.28
C PHE A 82 -10.84 -4.53 12.42
N GLU A 83 -10.83 -5.41 11.43
CA GLU A 83 -9.88 -6.51 11.33
C GLU A 83 -8.68 -6.10 10.47
N ALA A 84 -7.48 -6.48 10.89
CA ALA A 84 -6.26 -6.22 10.14
C ALA A 84 -5.15 -7.22 10.46
N ASP A 85 -4.17 -7.30 9.54
CA ASP A 85 -2.87 -7.89 9.83
C ASP A 85 -1.86 -6.77 10.10
N LEU A 86 -1.11 -6.89 11.19
CA LEU A 86 -0.07 -5.93 11.59
C LEU A 86 1.31 -6.47 11.23
N TYR A 87 2.09 -5.65 10.57
CA TYR A 87 3.49 -5.91 10.20
C TYR A 87 4.34 -4.81 10.83
N LEU A 88 5.09 -5.16 11.86
CA LEU A 88 5.80 -4.21 12.70
C LEU A 88 7.31 -4.31 12.49
N ALA A 89 7.95 -3.20 12.17
CA ALA A 89 9.40 -3.09 12.13
C ALA A 89 9.96 -3.21 13.57
N ALA A 90 10.76 -4.23 13.84
CA ALA A 90 11.14 -4.59 15.22
C ALA A 90 12.01 -3.51 15.91
N GLN A 91 12.91 -2.87 15.17
CA GLN A 91 13.89 -1.91 15.68
C GLN A 91 13.47 -0.44 15.53
N ALA A 92 12.26 -0.18 15.02
CA ALA A 92 11.79 1.19 14.81
C ALA A 92 11.36 1.82 16.14
N GLU A 93 11.93 2.97 16.50
CA GLU A 93 11.55 3.72 17.72
C GLU A 93 10.32 4.60 17.47
N LYS A 94 10.26 5.29 16.34
CA LYS A 94 9.10 6.02 15.81
C LYS A 94 8.97 5.69 14.33
N ALA A 95 8.00 4.83 14.00
CA ALA A 95 7.79 4.36 12.65
C ALA A 95 6.62 5.08 11.97
N PRO A 96 6.78 5.50 10.71
CA PRO A 96 5.63 5.80 9.87
C PRO A 96 4.69 4.59 9.81
N LEU A 97 3.39 4.85 9.68
CA LEU A 97 2.38 3.81 9.51
C LEU A 97 1.84 3.86 8.08
N VAL A 98 1.96 2.77 7.35
CA VAL A 98 1.28 2.57 6.07
C VAL A 98 0.03 1.74 6.31
N ILE A 99 -1.13 2.25 5.92
CA ILE A 99 -2.39 1.51 5.92
C ILE A 99 -2.68 1.12 4.48
N ILE A 100 -2.69 -0.19 4.19
CA ILE A 100 -2.92 -0.72 2.85
C ILE A 100 -4.28 -1.42 2.74
N LEU A 101 -5.03 -1.11 1.68
CA LEU A 101 -6.36 -1.62 1.43
C LEU A 101 -6.42 -2.49 0.19
N HIS A 102 -7.11 -3.62 0.31
CA HIS A 102 -7.40 -4.53 -0.78
C HIS A 102 -8.47 -3.99 -1.75
N GLY A 103 -8.56 -4.59 -2.94
CA GLY A 103 -9.56 -4.31 -3.96
C GLY A 103 -10.93 -4.96 -3.71
N LEU A 104 -11.80 -4.90 -4.72
CA LEU A 104 -13.13 -5.53 -4.71
C LEU A 104 -12.99 -7.06 -4.58
N GLU A 105 -13.82 -7.66 -3.72
CA GLU A 105 -13.86 -9.11 -3.47
C GLU A 105 -12.48 -9.74 -3.13
N ALA A 106 -11.56 -8.92 -2.69
CA ALA A 106 -10.22 -9.30 -2.25
C ALA A 106 -10.12 -9.30 -0.72
N SER A 107 -8.94 -9.59 -0.20
CA SER A 107 -8.69 -9.60 1.24
C SER A 107 -7.32 -9.04 1.59
N LYS A 108 -7.10 -8.76 2.87
CA LYS A 108 -5.85 -8.20 3.41
C LYS A 108 -4.62 -9.06 3.13
N GLU A 109 -4.80 -10.39 3.02
CA GLU A 109 -3.71 -11.34 2.75
C GLU A 109 -3.04 -11.11 1.40
N LEU A 110 -3.76 -10.54 0.42
CA LEU A 110 -3.20 -10.22 -0.90
C LEU A 110 -2.18 -9.06 -0.86
N HIS A 111 -1.99 -8.45 0.31
CA HIS A 111 -0.96 -7.44 0.55
C HIS A 111 0.12 -7.90 1.55
N ALA A 112 0.15 -9.19 1.93
CA ALA A 112 1.07 -9.70 2.95
C ALA A 112 2.55 -9.50 2.61
N PHE A 113 2.95 -9.69 1.35
CA PHE A 113 4.32 -9.45 0.90
C PHE A 113 4.66 -7.95 0.97
N GLN A 114 3.80 -7.08 0.41
CA GLN A 114 4.00 -5.63 0.40
C GLN A 114 4.09 -5.08 1.82
N ALA A 115 3.22 -5.54 2.73
CA ALA A 115 3.22 -5.13 4.13
C ALA A 115 4.49 -5.59 4.86
N THR A 116 4.93 -6.84 4.65
CA THR A 116 6.20 -7.34 5.17
C THR A 116 7.37 -6.54 4.61
N HIS A 117 7.34 -6.22 3.33
CA HIS A 117 8.38 -5.46 2.65
C HIS A 117 8.50 -4.05 3.22
N LEU A 118 7.40 -3.32 3.34
CA LEU A 118 7.32 -2.00 3.98
C LEU A 118 7.87 -2.03 5.41
N ALA A 119 7.47 -3.03 6.21
CA ALA A 119 7.94 -3.16 7.58
C ALA A 119 9.45 -3.43 7.64
N SER A 120 10.00 -4.19 6.71
CA SER A 120 11.45 -4.40 6.62
C SER A 120 12.24 -3.11 6.34
N TRP A 121 11.60 -2.12 5.71
CA TRP A 121 12.13 -0.79 5.45
C TRP A 121 11.78 0.24 6.55
N GLY A 122 11.37 -0.23 7.73
CA GLY A 122 11.18 0.61 8.92
C GLY A 122 9.83 1.32 9.01
N MET A 123 8.86 0.95 8.19
CA MET A 123 7.51 1.49 8.23
C MET A 123 6.56 0.43 8.79
N HIS A 124 5.89 0.68 9.90
CA HIS A 124 4.81 -0.21 10.33
C HIS A 124 3.75 -0.28 9.23
N CYS A 125 3.19 -1.46 8.99
CA CYS A 125 2.13 -1.62 8.01
C CYS A 125 0.92 -2.31 8.63
N LEU A 126 -0.26 -1.80 8.29
CA LEU A 126 -1.56 -2.31 8.63
C LEU A 126 -2.24 -2.73 7.32
N ALA A 127 -2.33 -4.04 7.06
CA ALA A 127 -3.15 -4.57 5.97
C ALA A 127 -4.60 -4.67 6.48
N LEU A 128 -5.45 -3.76 6.04
CA LEU A 128 -6.80 -3.55 6.57
C LEU A 128 -7.81 -4.40 5.82
N GLN A 129 -8.62 -5.18 6.56
CA GLN A 129 -9.80 -5.84 6.02
C GLN A 129 -10.99 -4.87 6.08
N LEU A 130 -11.52 -4.52 4.91
CA LEU A 130 -12.69 -3.65 4.85
C LEU A 130 -13.98 -4.44 5.14
N PRO A 131 -14.90 -3.87 5.92
CA PRO A 131 -16.14 -4.56 6.27
C PRO A 131 -17.10 -4.72 5.07
N ASN A 132 -16.99 -3.84 4.07
CA ASN A 132 -17.82 -3.84 2.87
C ASN A 132 -16.99 -4.17 1.64
N MET A 133 -17.27 -5.29 1.01
CA MET A 133 -16.51 -5.75 -0.17
C MET A 133 -16.84 -4.98 -1.45
N GLY A 134 -17.88 -4.15 -1.48
CA GLY A 134 -18.35 -3.43 -2.66
C GLY A 134 -18.31 -1.88 -2.54
N PRO A 135 -19.01 -1.24 -1.60
CA PRO A 135 -19.17 0.21 -1.63
C PRO A 135 -17.90 0.95 -1.21
N TRP A 136 -17.03 1.27 -2.16
CA TRP A 136 -15.77 1.97 -1.93
C TRP A 136 -15.95 3.35 -1.25
N VAL A 137 -17.06 4.06 -1.47
CA VAL A 137 -17.35 5.33 -0.78
C VAL A 137 -17.58 5.12 0.71
N ALA A 138 -18.35 4.11 1.11
CA ALA A 138 -18.56 3.78 2.51
C ALA A 138 -17.27 3.33 3.19
N ASN A 139 -16.47 2.48 2.50
CA ASN A 139 -15.17 2.05 2.96
C ASN A 139 -14.20 3.24 3.15
N GLY A 140 -14.20 4.21 2.24
CA GLY A 140 -13.38 5.40 2.35
C GLY A 140 -13.76 6.28 3.55
N LYS A 141 -15.05 6.45 3.83
CA LYS A 141 -15.51 7.16 5.04
C LYS A 141 -15.13 6.41 6.32
N THR A 142 -15.28 5.08 6.34
CA THR A 142 -14.84 4.25 7.47
C THR A 142 -13.33 4.36 7.65
N LEU A 143 -12.54 4.29 6.58
CA LEU A 143 -11.09 4.50 6.62
C LEU A 143 -10.73 5.86 7.22
N ALA A 144 -11.40 6.95 6.82
CA ALA A 144 -11.13 8.27 7.39
C ALA A 144 -11.33 8.29 8.92
N ARG A 145 -12.38 7.63 9.43
CA ARG A 145 -12.64 7.49 10.87
C ARG A 145 -11.57 6.66 11.58
N ILE A 146 -11.13 5.56 10.98
CA ILE A 146 -10.05 4.71 11.48
C ILE A 146 -8.76 5.54 11.58
N VAL A 147 -8.39 6.25 10.52
CA VAL A 147 -7.18 7.08 10.49
C VAL A 147 -7.25 8.19 11.56
N GLN A 148 -8.42 8.82 11.75
CA GLN A 148 -8.61 9.79 12.82
C GLN A 148 -8.44 9.17 14.21
N ALA A 149 -8.92 7.95 14.44
CA ALA A 149 -8.75 7.25 15.70
C ALA A 149 -7.28 6.91 15.97
N ILE A 150 -6.57 6.38 14.97
CA ILE A 150 -5.14 6.06 15.06
C ILE A 150 -4.30 7.35 15.28
N ASN A 151 -4.63 8.44 14.59
CA ASN A 151 -3.91 9.70 14.76
C ASN A 151 -4.03 10.25 16.20
N ARG A 152 -5.20 10.08 16.84
CA ARG A 152 -5.42 10.51 18.24
C ARG A 152 -4.81 9.54 19.25
N ARG A 153 -4.78 8.26 18.93
CA ARG A 153 -4.35 7.18 19.84
C ARG A 153 -3.54 6.14 19.07
N PRO A 154 -2.31 6.47 18.66
CA PRO A 154 -1.49 5.56 17.84
C PRO A 154 -1.17 4.24 18.56
N GLU A 155 -1.21 4.22 19.89
CA GLU A 155 -1.01 3.03 20.71
C GLU A 155 -2.05 1.93 20.48
N ILE A 156 -3.20 2.21 19.88
CA ILE A 156 -4.16 1.15 19.50
C ILE A 156 -3.58 0.22 18.41
N ILE A 157 -2.57 0.67 17.70
CA ILE A 157 -1.80 -0.12 16.73
C ILE A 157 -0.49 -0.58 17.39
N ASP A 158 0.37 0.37 17.75
CA ASP A 158 1.63 0.15 18.44
C ASP A 158 2.15 1.49 18.99
N SER A 159 2.72 1.48 20.18
CA SER A 159 3.24 2.70 20.85
C SER A 159 4.36 3.41 20.06
N ARG A 160 4.98 2.72 19.10
CA ARG A 160 6.05 3.23 18.24
C ARG A 160 5.55 3.89 16.96
N VAL A 161 4.24 3.93 16.72
CA VAL A 161 3.67 4.61 15.53
C VAL A 161 3.88 6.11 15.63
N ASP A 162 4.42 6.72 14.58
CA ASP A 162 4.44 8.17 14.40
C ASP A 162 3.10 8.63 13.81
N ALA A 163 2.22 9.15 14.66
CA ALA A 163 0.90 9.63 14.27
C ALA A 163 0.92 10.76 13.22
N ASN A 164 2.04 11.46 13.07
CA ASN A 164 2.21 12.52 12.05
C ASN A 164 2.61 11.97 10.68
N LYS A 165 2.91 10.68 10.60
CA LYS A 165 3.41 10.02 9.38
C LYS A 165 2.54 8.81 9.01
N ILE A 166 1.24 9.03 8.87
CA ILE A 166 0.29 8.02 8.40
C ILE A 166 0.16 8.16 6.88
N ILE A 167 0.39 7.06 6.16
CA ILE A 167 0.35 6.98 4.70
C ILE A 167 -0.76 6.00 4.32
N LEU A 168 -1.59 6.38 3.35
CA LEU A 168 -2.65 5.51 2.87
C LEU A 168 -2.23 4.90 1.54
N ALA A 169 -2.36 3.59 1.41
CA ALA A 169 -2.17 2.87 0.17
C ALA A 169 -3.39 2.01 -0.15
N GLY A 170 -3.66 1.73 -1.41
CA GLY A 170 -4.78 0.87 -1.76
C GLY A 170 -4.76 0.43 -3.21
N HIS A 171 -5.16 -0.82 -3.43
CA HIS A 171 -5.27 -1.43 -4.74
C HIS A 171 -6.70 -1.33 -5.27
N SER A 172 -6.86 -1.04 -6.55
CA SER A 172 -8.16 -1.07 -7.23
C SER A 172 -9.23 -0.24 -6.48
N TYR A 173 -10.34 -0.84 -6.05
CA TYR A 173 -11.36 -0.20 -5.20
C TYR A 173 -10.83 0.24 -3.83
N GLY A 174 -9.77 -0.40 -3.30
CA GLY A 174 -9.05 0.09 -2.12
C GLY A 174 -8.39 1.44 -2.38
N GLY A 175 -7.82 1.64 -3.57
CA GLY A 175 -7.32 2.95 -4.01
C GLY A 175 -8.42 4.00 -4.12
N ALA A 176 -9.61 3.62 -4.60
CA ALA A 176 -10.77 4.49 -4.60
C ALA A 176 -11.21 4.88 -3.18
N ALA A 177 -11.19 3.94 -2.23
CA ALA A 177 -11.50 4.20 -0.82
C ALA A 177 -10.48 5.13 -0.17
N VAL A 178 -9.17 4.97 -0.46
CA VAL A 178 -8.12 5.91 -0.04
C VAL A 178 -8.42 7.32 -0.53
N THR A 179 -8.81 7.46 -1.80
CA THR A 179 -9.18 8.74 -2.40
C THR A 179 -10.32 9.41 -1.65
N VAL A 180 -11.35 8.65 -1.29
CA VAL A 180 -12.48 9.17 -0.48
C VAL A 180 -11.99 9.58 0.92
N ALA A 181 -11.20 8.74 1.58
CA ALA A 181 -10.70 9.04 2.93
C ALA A 181 -9.90 10.35 2.97
N LEU A 182 -9.05 10.58 1.98
CA LEU A 182 -8.30 11.84 1.86
C LEU A 182 -9.21 13.04 1.60
N ALA A 183 -10.25 12.88 0.78
CA ALA A 183 -11.23 13.93 0.52
C ALA A 183 -12.13 14.25 1.74
N GLU A 184 -12.37 13.26 2.62
CA GLU A 184 -13.05 13.41 3.91
C GLU A 184 -12.12 13.99 5.02
N GLY A 185 -10.89 14.37 4.66
CA GLY A 185 -9.95 15.01 5.59
C GLY A 185 -9.22 14.05 6.53
N ALA A 186 -9.02 12.78 6.15
CA ALA A 186 -8.18 11.87 6.92
C ALA A 186 -6.81 12.50 7.22
N PRO A 187 -6.32 12.48 8.48
CA PRO A 187 -5.04 13.08 8.86
C PRO A 187 -3.87 12.20 8.42
N ALA A 188 -3.73 12.03 7.11
CA ALA A 188 -2.66 11.29 6.46
C ALA A 188 -1.67 12.24 5.77
N THR A 189 -0.43 11.80 5.58
CA THR A 189 0.61 12.54 4.85
C THR A 189 0.32 12.58 3.35
N GLY A 190 -0.22 11.51 2.79
CA GLY A 190 -0.61 11.40 1.39
C GLY A 190 -1.13 10.02 1.03
N GLY A 191 -1.33 9.78 -0.27
CA GLY A 191 -1.86 8.53 -0.81
C GLY A 191 -0.98 7.90 -1.88
N ILE A 192 -0.90 6.56 -1.87
CA ILE A 192 -0.25 5.76 -2.92
C ILE A 192 -1.30 4.80 -3.47
N LEU A 193 -1.67 4.99 -4.73
CA LEU A 193 -2.76 4.25 -5.35
C LEU A 193 -2.19 3.22 -6.32
N LEU A 194 -2.42 1.95 -6.01
CA LEU A 194 -1.94 0.80 -6.77
C LEU A 194 -3.01 0.42 -7.80
N ASP A 195 -2.80 0.83 -9.02
CA ASP A 195 -3.72 0.67 -10.16
C ASP A 195 -5.20 0.91 -9.79
N PRO A 196 -5.54 2.13 -9.33
CA PRO A 196 -6.82 2.41 -8.67
C PRO A 196 -8.01 2.30 -9.61
N ALA A 197 -9.13 1.76 -9.10
CA ALA A 197 -10.42 1.90 -9.74
C ALA A 197 -10.99 3.31 -9.58
N VAL A 198 -11.89 3.70 -10.48
CA VAL A 198 -12.56 5.01 -10.47
C VAL A 198 -14.06 4.85 -10.53
N GLY A 199 -14.77 5.57 -9.69
CA GLY A 199 -16.19 5.80 -9.84
C GLY A 199 -16.47 7.05 -10.66
N GLU A 200 -16.74 6.91 -11.95
CA GLU A 200 -16.94 8.02 -12.90
C GLU A 200 -17.94 9.08 -12.40
N ARG A 201 -18.97 8.64 -11.71
CA ARG A 201 -20.05 9.51 -11.20
C ARG A 201 -19.59 10.42 -10.05
N ASP A 202 -18.74 9.92 -9.18
CA ASP A 202 -18.45 10.53 -7.87
C ASP A 202 -17.09 11.25 -7.84
N PHE A 203 -16.11 10.74 -8.57
CA PHE A 203 -14.75 11.28 -8.59
C PHE A 203 -14.63 12.75 -8.98
N PRO A 204 -15.40 13.27 -9.97
CA PRO A 204 -15.37 14.70 -10.28
C PRO A 204 -15.72 15.60 -9.09
N LYS A 205 -16.47 15.09 -8.11
CA LYS A 205 -16.86 15.81 -6.89
C LYS A 205 -15.90 15.57 -5.72
N ILE A 206 -15.22 14.44 -5.72
CA ILE A 206 -14.33 13.99 -4.63
C ILE A 206 -12.91 14.51 -4.83
N LEU A 207 -12.32 14.28 -6.00
CA LEU A 207 -10.93 14.62 -6.29
C LEU A 207 -10.56 16.09 -6.03
N PRO A 208 -11.40 17.10 -6.36
CA PRO A 208 -11.08 18.50 -6.09
C PRO A 208 -10.96 18.86 -4.59
N LYS A 209 -11.43 18.00 -3.67
CA LYS A 209 -11.36 18.23 -2.23
C LYS A 209 -10.05 17.76 -1.62
N ILE A 210 -9.26 16.97 -2.34
CA ILE A 210 -8.01 16.41 -1.85
C ILE A 210 -6.92 17.48 -1.91
N ASN A 211 -6.29 17.75 -0.77
CA ASN A 211 -5.19 18.69 -0.61
C ASN A 211 -3.86 17.99 -0.24
N LYS A 212 -3.81 16.67 -0.33
CA LYS A 212 -2.64 15.86 -0.02
C LYS A 212 -1.99 15.33 -1.31
N PRO A 213 -0.67 15.08 -1.33
CA PRO A 213 -0.02 14.48 -2.49
C PRO A 213 -0.51 13.05 -2.74
N ILE A 214 -0.67 12.69 -4.00
CA ILE A 214 -1.02 11.33 -4.45
C ILE A 214 -0.01 10.87 -5.48
N LEU A 215 0.45 9.62 -5.33
CA LEU A 215 1.18 8.89 -6.36
C LEU A 215 0.30 7.75 -6.90
N LEU A 216 0.18 7.69 -8.22
CA LEU A 216 -0.43 6.57 -8.94
C LEU A 216 0.68 5.63 -9.41
N LEU A 217 0.61 4.37 -8.99
CA LEU A 217 1.41 3.28 -9.54
C LEU A 217 0.47 2.42 -10.38
N GLY A 218 0.51 2.58 -11.69
CA GLY A 218 -0.43 1.94 -12.61
C GLY A 218 0.15 0.75 -13.35
N ALA A 219 -0.69 -0.22 -13.67
CA ALA A 219 -0.44 -1.28 -14.62
C ALA A 219 -0.74 -0.80 -16.06
N ASP A 220 -0.08 -1.33 -17.09
CA ASP A 220 -0.29 -0.87 -18.48
C ASP A 220 -0.99 -1.87 -19.39
N VAL A 221 -1.12 -3.13 -18.98
CA VAL A 221 -1.65 -4.20 -19.84
C VAL A 221 -3.18 -4.18 -19.95
N HIS A 222 -3.91 -3.66 -18.97
CA HIS A 222 -5.37 -3.59 -19.02
C HIS A 222 -5.92 -2.18 -19.06
N VAL A 223 -6.60 -1.88 -20.15
CA VAL A 223 -7.10 -0.56 -20.59
C VAL A 223 -8.08 0.10 -19.62
N SER A 224 -8.81 -0.65 -18.80
CA SER A 224 -9.79 -0.08 -17.86
C SER A 224 -9.12 0.74 -16.77
N ALA A 225 -8.06 0.22 -16.19
CA ALA A 225 -7.29 0.91 -15.15
C ALA A 225 -6.51 2.11 -15.72
N ALA A 226 -5.94 2.01 -16.93
CA ALA A 226 -5.22 3.11 -17.58
C ALA A 226 -6.11 4.35 -17.82
N ARG A 227 -7.39 4.18 -18.16
CA ARG A 227 -8.34 5.30 -18.31
C ARG A 227 -8.68 5.95 -16.97
N ASN A 228 -8.65 5.19 -15.89
CA ASN A 228 -8.96 5.70 -14.56
C ASN A 228 -7.98 6.80 -14.13
N ARG A 229 -6.72 6.71 -14.53
CA ARG A 229 -5.68 7.72 -14.20
C ARG A 229 -5.97 9.09 -14.78
N ASP A 230 -6.62 9.17 -15.94
CA ASP A 230 -6.97 10.44 -16.57
C ASP A 230 -7.97 11.26 -15.72
N TYR A 231 -8.83 10.59 -14.94
CA TYR A 231 -9.71 11.29 -14.00
C TYR A 231 -8.93 12.03 -12.92
N PHE A 232 -7.88 11.42 -12.36
CA PHE A 232 -7.04 12.08 -11.37
C PHE A 232 -6.38 13.33 -11.94
N TYR A 233 -5.80 13.24 -13.13
CA TYR A 233 -5.20 14.40 -13.78
C TYR A 233 -6.21 15.49 -14.13
N ARG A 234 -7.42 15.09 -14.52
CA ARG A 234 -8.46 16.04 -14.91
C ARG A 234 -9.03 16.81 -13.71
N PHE A 235 -9.28 16.14 -12.60
CA PHE A 235 -10.08 16.68 -11.51
C PHE A 235 -9.29 17.02 -10.23
N MET A 236 -8.11 16.46 -10.01
CA MET A 236 -7.30 16.83 -8.86
C MET A 236 -6.74 18.25 -8.99
N ARG A 237 -6.73 18.95 -7.84
CA ARG A 237 -6.14 20.29 -7.71
C ARG A 237 -4.82 20.30 -6.95
N SER A 238 -4.48 19.23 -6.24
CA SER A 238 -3.25 19.06 -5.48
C SER A 238 -2.22 18.24 -6.24
N GLY A 239 -1.00 18.14 -5.69
CA GLY A 239 0.11 17.41 -6.30
C GLY A 239 -0.21 15.96 -6.58
N ILE A 240 0.00 15.57 -7.82
CA ILE A 240 -0.13 14.20 -8.29
C ILE A 240 1.10 13.82 -9.12
N ALA A 241 1.60 12.63 -8.91
CA ALA A 241 2.58 11.97 -9.77
C ALA A 241 2.02 10.63 -10.24
N GLU A 242 2.42 10.19 -11.41
CA GLU A 242 1.99 8.91 -11.98
C GLU A 242 3.18 8.19 -12.61
N ILE A 243 3.26 6.90 -12.34
CA ILE A 243 4.18 5.98 -12.98
C ILE A 243 3.40 4.75 -13.42
N SER A 244 3.47 4.41 -14.71
CA SER A 244 2.95 3.15 -15.24
C SER A 244 4.08 2.14 -15.35
N ILE A 245 3.87 0.95 -14.81
CA ILE A 245 4.81 -0.16 -14.86
C ILE A 245 4.55 -0.93 -16.15
N LYS A 246 5.55 -0.99 -17.03
CA LYS A 246 5.46 -1.66 -18.33
C LYS A 246 5.19 -3.15 -18.16
N ASP A 247 4.33 -3.69 -19.01
CA ASP A 247 3.91 -5.10 -19.07
C ASP A 247 3.16 -5.59 -17.82
N ALA A 248 2.90 -4.72 -16.84
CA ALA A 248 2.20 -5.09 -15.62
C ALA A 248 0.68 -5.19 -15.83
N ALA A 249 0.09 -6.20 -15.23
CA ALA A 249 -1.35 -6.38 -15.13
C ALA A 249 -1.90 -5.77 -13.84
N HIS A 250 -3.22 -5.63 -13.76
CA HIS A 250 -3.92 -5.11 -12.58
C HIS A 250 -3.57 -5.90 -11.30
N GLU A 251 -3.46 -7.20 -11.41
CA GLU A 251 -3.18 -8.12 -10.32
C GLU A 251 -1.71 -8.08 -9.85
N ASP A 252 -0.78 -7.55 -10.65
CA ASP A 252 0.62 -7.35 -10.22
C ASP A 252 0.75 -6.28 -9.13
N ALA A 253 -0.27 -5.43 -8.97
CA ALA A 253 -0.30 -4.40 -7.94
C ALA A 253 -0.60 -4.94 -6.52
N GLN A 254 -0.76 -6.25 -6.36
CA GLN A 254 -0.93 -6.96 -5.09
C GLN A 254 -0.04 -8.21 -5.06
N PHE A 255 0.31 -8.71 -3.85
CA PHE A 255 1.17 -9.89 -3.72
C PHE A 255 0.98 -10.57 -2.35
N PRO A 256 0.71 -11.88 -2.28
CA PRO A 256 0.74 -12.83 -3.40
C PRO A 256 -0.49 -12.74 -4.30
N SER A 257 -0.26 -12.79 -5.61
CA SER A 257 -1.33 -12.98 -6.59
C SER A 257 -0.83 -13.92 -7.68
N ASN A 258 -1.61 -14.92 -7.99
CA ASN A 258 -1.41 -15.89 -9.08
C ASN A 258 -2.59 -15.89 -10.04
N VAL A 259 -3.33 -14.79 -10.04
CA VAL A 259 -4.49 -14.60 -10.92
C VAL A 259 -4.03 -14.04 -12.26
N GLY A 260 -4.54 -14.61 -13.32
CA GLY A 260 -4.33 -14.08 -14.66
C GLY A 260 -2.88 -14.18 -15.12
N ILE A 261 -2.32 -13.05 -15.55
CA ILE A 261 -0.96 -12.91 -16.08
C ILE A 261 0.02 -12.29 -15.10
N ALA A 262 -0.37 -12.15 -13.81
CA ALA A 262 0.50 -11.60 -12.80
C ALA A 262 1.81 -12.37 -12.69
N THR A 263 2.92 -11.65 -12.55
CA THR A 263 4.26 -12.23 -12.45
C THR A 263 4.96 -11.79 -11.17
N GLU A 264 5.71 -12.70 -10.56
CA GLU A 264 6.48 -12.40 -9.35
C GLU A 264 7.40 -11.19 -9.53
N GLU A 265 8.05 -11.08 -10.67
CA GLU A 265 8.96 -9.97 -11.00
C GLU A 265 8.26 -8.60 -11.00
N LEU A 266 7.05 -8.53 -11.57
CA LEU A 266 6.26 -7.30 -11.61
C LEU A 266 5.64 -6.98 -10.27
N GLN A 267 5.20 -8.00 -9.52
CA GLN A 267 4.72 -7.85 -8.15
C GLN A 267 5.82 -7.29 -7.22
N ILE A 268 7.06 -7.78 -7.34
CA ILE A 268 8.23 -7.23 -6.62
C ILE A 268 8.50 -5.78 -7.06
N THR A 269 8.34 -5.47 -8.34
CA THR A 269 8.52 -4.11 -8.86
C THR A 269 7.49 -3.15 -8.24
N PHE A 270 6.21 -3.54 -8.17
CA PHE A 270 5.19 -2.77 -7.47
C PHE A 270 5.50 -2.58 -5.97
N ALA A 271 5.91 -3.65 -5.29
CA ALA A 271 6.27 -3.58 -3.87
C ALA A 271 7.46 -2.63 -3.62
N SER A 272 8.45 -2.66 -4.50
CA SER A 272 9.63 -1.78 -4.45
C SER A 272 9.24 -0.32 -4.67
N ALA A 273 8.40 -0.06 -5.67
CA ALA A 273 7.90 1.28 -5.97
C ALA A 273 7.03 1.82 -4.81
N LEU A 274 6.19 0.97 -4.22
CA LEU A 274 5.39 1.30 -3.03
C LEU A 274 6.30 1.66 -1.85
N ALA A 275 7.36 0.88 -1.59
CA ALA A 275 8.27 1.15 -0.48
C ALA A 275 9.06 2.46 -0.68
N ALA A 276 9.56 2.73 -1.88
CA ALA A 276 10.22 4.00 -2.21
C ALA A 276 9.25 5.19 -2.07
N ALA A 277 8.00 5.04 -2.51
CA ALA A 277 6.97 6.08 -2.39
C ALA A 277 6.60 6.36 -0.94
N ALA A 278 6.38 5.32 -0.14
CA ALA A 278 6.06 5.44 1.28
C ALA A 278 7.22 6.07 2.06
N PHE A 279 8.47 5.66 1.78
CA PHE A 279 9.65 6.29 2.34
C PHE A 279 9.71 7.79 2.00
N SER A 280 9.47 8.15 0.72
CA SER A 280 9.49 9.55 0.27
C SER A 280 8.48 10.41 1.02
N LEU A 281 7.24 9.95 1.16
CA LEU A 281 6.21 10.62 1.94
C LEU A 281 6.57 10.74 3.43
N ALA A 282 7.09 9.66 4.02
CA ALA A 282 7.49 9.66 5.43
C ALA A 282 8.66 10.60 5.72
N ALA A 283 9.62 10.70 4.79
CA ALA A 283 10.83 11.50 4.96
C ALA A 283 10.62 12.99 4.67
N ALA A 284 9.83 13.34 3.65
CA ALA A 284 9.74 14.70 3.14
C ALA A 284 8.30 15.23 2.90
N GLY A 285 7.27 14.40 3.09
CA GLY A 285 5.89 14.76 2.83
C GLY A 285 5.54 14.96 1.34
N ASN A 286 6.41 14.50 0.44
CA ASN A 286 6.23 14.57 -1.02
C ASN A 286 6.82 13.33 -1.70
N PHE A 287 6.74 13.25 -3.02
CA PHE A 287 7.23 12.11 -3.80
C PHE A 287 8.56 12.38 -4.55
N ASP A 288 9.30 13.41 -4.22
CA ASP A 288 10.50 13.78 -4.99
C ASP A 288 11.61 12.74 -4.91
N TYR A 289 11.84 12.13 -3.73
CA TYR A 289 12.78 11.04 -3.59
C TYR A 289 12.37 9.83 -4.43
N ALA A 290 11.11 9.40 -4.32
CA ALA A 290 10.58 8.28 -5.09
C ALA A 290 10.67 8.56 -6.59
N TRP A 291 10.23 9.74 -7.04
CA TRP A 291 10.30 10.16 -8.43
C TRP A 291 11.73 10.06 -8.99
N ASN A 292 12.71 10.52 -8.24
CA ASN A 292 14.11 10.44 -8.65
C ASN A 292 14.62 8.99 -8.61
N SER A 293 14.23 8.17 -7.63
CA SER A 293 14.63 6.76 -7.57
C SER A 293 14.09 5.95 -8.75
N PHE A 294 12.89 6.26 -9.24
CA PHE A 294 12.33 5.59 -10.42
C PHE A 294 13.12 5.87 -11.69
N ARG A 295 13.65 7.06 -11.82
CA ARG A 295 14.44 7.48 -13.00
C ARG A 295 15.86 6.91 -13.03
N GLU A 296 16.42 6.60 -11.88
CA GLU A 296 17.82 6.21 -11.73
C GLU A 296 18.00 4.68 -11.60
N GLY A 297 16.95 3.95 -11.19
CA GLY A 297 17.03 2.50 -11.02
C GLY A 297 16.97 1.73 -12.34
N SER A 298 17.48 0.50 -12.34
CA SER A 298 17.39 -0.42 -13.50
C SER A 298 15.94 -0.74 -13.87
N ALA A 299 15.03 -0.70 -12.89
CA ALA A 299 13.59 -0.86 -13.10
C ALA A 299 12.96 0.27 -13.93
N TYR A 300 13.67 1.39 -14.15
CA TYR A 300 13.15 2.48 -14.98
C TYR A 300 12.76 2.04 -16.39
N ASN A 301 13.48 1.09 -16.97
CA ASN A 301 13.15 0.53 -18.29
C ASN A 301 11.81 -0.21 -18.31
N ARG A 302 11.23 -0.52 -17.15
CA ARG A 302 9.90 -1.12 -17.01
C ARG A 302 8.78 -0.08 -16.94
N PHE A 303 9.10 1.19 -16.69
CA PHE A 303 8.12 2.26 -16.63
C PHE A 303 7.91 2.87 -18.01
N ILE A 304 6.65 2.87 -18.48
CA ILE A 304 6.29 3.37 -19.82
C ILE A 304 5.87 4.83 -19.80
N SER A 305 5.38 5.33 -18.69
CA SER A 305 5.03 6.73 -18.54
C SER A 305 5.33 7.23 -17.13
N ALA A 306 5.77 8.47 -17.07
CA ALA A 306 6.00 9.17 -15.82
C ALA A 306 5.57 10.63 -16.00
N ARG A 307 4.53 11.06 -15.26
CA ARG A 307 4.00 12.43 -15.29
C ARG A 307 3.99 12.96 -13.86
N LYS A 308 4.36 14.25 -13.72
CA LYS A 308 4.29 14.97 -12.44
C LYS A 308 3.53 16.28 -12.67
N LYS A 309 2.56 16.58 -11.81
CA LYS A 309 1.74 17.79 -11.84
C LYS A 309 2.12 18.74 -10.70
#